data_49f8fb65de0f538b3aec71055b93d6e7
#
_entry.id   49f8fb65de0f538b3aec71055b93d6e7
#
_cell.length_a   1.000
_cell.length_b   1.000
_cell.length_c   1.000
_cell.angle_alpha   90.00
_cell.angle_beta   90.00
_cell.angle_gamma   90.00
#
_symmetry.space_group_name_H-M   'P 1'
#
loop_
_entity.id
_entity.type
_entity.pdbx_description
1 polymer ?
#
loop_
_entity_poly.entity_id
_entity_poly.type
_entity_poly.pdbx_seq_one_letter_code
_entity_poly.pdbx_strand_id
1 'polypeptide(L)'
;MAYTEHEWKRRIAERTDMSSYLVHLTRENSQNTVDEVLFNILESKVLLPSNTQKGYVRGQSGAVCFQDAPLSSISQNVFYEQKKIENNPNLKRRYRAIGLMFDKQYVYRKGGRPVIYDNPEDAKQYVAESEWWRLVNFNLDDSNNIVDWTHEREWRHKGQFTFELSEVTIVCINIGTVQLLN
;
A
#
# COMPACT_ATOMS: atom_id res chain seq x y z
N MET A 1 -12.05 -9.63 -23.66
CA MET A 1 -12.59 -8.32 -24.07
C MET A 1 -11.72 -7.24 -23.38
N ALA A 2 -11.12 -6.33 -24.14
CA ALA A 2 -10.32 -5.23 -23.63
C ALA A 2 -11.17 -3.96 -23.55
N TYR A 3 -10.89 -3.08 -22.62
CA TYR A 3 -11.50 -1.74 -22.49
C TYR A 3 -10.59 -0.69 -23.12
N THR A 4 -11.16 0.35 -23.70
CA THR A 4 -10.43 1.62 -23.87
C THR A 4 -10.16 2.25 -22.50
N GLU A 5 -9.21 3.15 -22.40
CA GLU A 5 -8.91 3.85 -21.14
C GLU A 5 -10.14 4.59 -20.59
N HIS A 6 -10.92 5.23 -21.49
CA HIS A 6 -12.15 5.92 -21.11
C HIS A 6 -13.21 4.97 -20.53
N GLU A 7 -13.46 3.82 -21.16
CA GLU A 7 -14.41 2.82 -20.68
C GLU A 7 -13.95 2.23 -19.34
N TRP A 8 -12.67 1.98 -19.18
CA TRP A 8 -12.08 1.47 -17.94
C TRP A 8 -12.25 2.48 -16.79
N LYS A 9 -11.90 3.76 -17.00
CA LYS A 9 -12.08 4.82 -16.00
C LYS A 9 -13.55 5.00 -15.63
N ARG A 10 -14.46 5.00 -16.62
CA ARG A 10 -15.91 5.10 -16.40
C ARG A 10 -16.42 3.93 -15.56
N ARG A 11 -16.02 2.69 -15.89
CA ARG A 11 -16.41 1.49 -15.12
C ARG A 11 -15.97 1.58 -13.65
N ILE A 12 -14.79 2.12 -13.39
CA ILE A 12 -14.32 2.33 -12.01
C ILE A 12 -15.16 3.41 -11.31
N ALA A 13 -15.41 4.54 -11.98
CA ALA A 13 -16.16 5.66 -11.41
C ALA A 13 -17.61 5.30 -11.04
N GLU A 14 -18.21 4.34 -11.74
CA GLU A 14 -19.55 3.83 -11.48
C GLU A 14 -19.60 2.83 -10.30
N ARG A 15 -18.47 2.52 -9.64
CA ARG A 15 -18.37 1.53 -8.56
C ARG A 15 -17.78 2.14 -7.29
N THR A 16 -18.41 1.86 -6.17
CA THR A 16 -17.98 2.34 -4.85
C THR A 16 -16.85 1.50 -4.23
N ASP A 17 -16.60 0.31 -4.78
CA ASP A 17 -15.62 -0.67 -4.28
C ASP A 17 -14.31 -0.70 -5.11
N MET A 18 -14.18 0.15 -6.12
CA MET A 18 -13.00 0.21 -7.00
C MET A 18 -12.30 1.56 -6.91
N SER A 19 -11.00 1.59 -7.26
CA SER A 19 -10.19 2.79 -7.36
C SER A 19 -9.38 2.80 -8.66
N SER A 20 -9.24 3.97 -9.28
CA SER A 20 -8.27 4.21 -10.36
C SER A 20 -6.89 4.62 -9.83
N TYR A 21 -6.75 4.73 -8.51
CA TYR A 21 -5.54 5.15 -7.82
C TYR A 21 -5.01 4.05 -6.92
N LEU A 22 -3.72 4.15 -6.59
CA LEU A 22 -3.03 3.36 -5.59
C LEU A 22 -2.51 4.28 -4.50
N VAL A 23 -2.72 3.91 -3.23
CA VAL A 23 -2.32 4.73 -2.09
C VAL A 23 -1.19 4.06 -1.33
N HIS A 24 -0.10 4.80 -1.11
CA HIS A 24 0.97 4.44 -0.20
C HIS A 24 0.81 5.23 1.10
N LEU A 25 0.44 4.55 2.19
CA LEU A 25 0.35 5.17 3.51
C LEU A 25 1.71 5.19 4.18
N THR A 26 2.09 6.35 4.71
CA THR A 26 3.33 6.51 5.47
C THR A 26 3.08 6.28 6.96
N ARG A 27 4.16 6.12 7.71
CA ARG A 27 4.14 6.03 9.17
C ARG A 27 5.43 6.60 9.75
N GLU A 28 5.39 6.94 11.01
CA GLU A 28 6.57 7.29 11.80
C GLU A 28 7.60 6.15 11.84
N ASN A 29 8.85 6.52 12.03
CA ASN A 29 9.96 5.60 12.33
C ASN A 29 10.65 6.00 13.65
N SER A 30 11.76 5.38 13.99
CA SER A 30 12.50 5.68 15.24
C SER A 30 13.14 7.06 15.29
N GLN A 31 13.24 7.77 14.17
CA GLN A 31 13.96 9.03 14.04
C GLN A 31 13.05 10.19 13.65
N ASN A 32 11.96 9.91 12.91
CA ASN A 32 11.11 10.92 12.30
C ASN A 32 9.63 10.70 12.63
N THR A 33 8.92 11.77 12.85
CA THR A 33 7.44 11.80 12.87
C THR A 33 6.88 11.44 11.50
N VAL A 34 5.58 11.18 11.43
CA VAL A 34 4.94 10.83 10.16
C VAL A 34 5.00 11.96 9.13
N ASP A 35 4.91 13.22 9.59
CA ASP A 35 4.99 14.42 8.73
C ASP A 35 6.40 14.60 8.17
N GLU A 36 7.43 14.42 9.00
CA GLU A 36 8.84 14.44 8.57
C GLU A 36 9.15 13.32 7.59
N VAL A 37 8.60 12.12 7.80
CA VAL A 37 8.74 11.02 6.84
C VAL A 37 8.11 11.38 5.50
N LEU A 38 6.90 11.95 5.50
CA LEU A 38 6.25 12.40 4.27
C LEU A 38 7.07 13.50 3.56
N PHE A 39 7.55 14.50 4.32
CA PHE A 39 8.39 15.56 3.78
C PHE A 39 9.65 15.01 3.10
N ASN A 40 10.38 14.13 3.78
CA ASN A 40 11.58 13.49 3.24
C ASN A 40 11.30 12.68 1.97
N ILE A 41 10.14 12.02 1.89
CA ILE A 41 9.70 11.29 0.68
C ILE A 41 9.44 12.28 -0.47
N LEU A 42 8.76 13.39 -0.21
CA LEU A 42 8.48 14.40 -1.24
C LEU A 42 9.75 15.09 -1.73
N GLU A 43 10.67 15.41 -0.84
CA GLU A 43 11.95 16.03 -1.16
C GLU A 43 12.84 15.09 -1.98
N SER A 44 12.98 13.85 -1.55
CA SER A 44 13.78 12.84 -2.26
C SER A 44 13.11 12.29 -3.51
N LYS A 45 11.77 12.40 -3.64
CA LYS A 45 10.94 11.80 -4.68
C LYS A 45 11.10 10.27 -4.77
N VAL A 46 11.35 9.63 -3.63
CA VAL A 46 11.62 8.20 -3.55
C VAL A 46 10.84 7.56 -2.41
N LEU A 47 10.13 6.47 -2.71
CA LEU A 47 9.64 5.53 -1.70
C LEU A 47 10.67 4.41 -1.55
N LEU A 48 11.12 4.18 -0.32
CA LEU A 48 12.07 3.11 -0.01
C LEU A 48 11.32 1.79 0.21
N PRO A 49 11.89 0.66 -0.26
CA PRO A 49 11.28 -0.64 -0.10
C PRO A 49 11.29 -1.12 1.35
N SER A 50 10.30 -1.92 1.72
CA SER A 50 10.31 -2.68 2.98
C SER A 50 11.48 -3.66 2.99
N ASN A 51 12.12 -3.82 4.16
CA ASN A 51 13.19 -4.79 4.33
C ASN A 51 12.60 -6.22 4.37
N THR A 52 13.20 -7.15 3.60
CA THR A 52 12.80 -8.55 3.54
C THR A 52 13.10 -9.32 4.84
N GLN A 53 14.11 -8.90 5.61
CA GLN A 53 14.51 -9.58 6.86
C GLN A 53 13.53 -9.40 8.02
N LYS A 54 12.78 -8.30 8.04
CA LYS A 54 11.83 -7.96 9.11
C LYS A 54 10.42 -7.68 8.59
N GLY A 55 10.22 -7.74 7.29
CA GLY A 55 8.97 -7.39 6.61
C GLY A 55 8.19 -8.61 6.11
N TYR A 56 6.98 -8.35 5.66
CA TYR A 56 6.11 -9.34 5.04
C TYR A 56 6.40 -9.55 3.54
N VAL A 57 7.47 -8.90 3.01
CA VAL A 57 7.91 -9.09 1.62
C VAL A 57 8.85 -10.27 1.54
N ARG A 58 8.59 -11.19 0.63
CA ARG A 58 9.36 -12.41 0.43
C ARG A 58 10.35 -12.25 -0.72
N GLY A 59 11.30 -13.19 -0.82
CA GLY A 59 12.36 -13.17 -1.83
C GLY A 59 13.54 -12.28 -1.42
N GLN A 60 14.44 -12.00 -2.36
CA GLN A 60 15.68 -11.28 -2.11
C GLN A 60 15.56 -9.76 -2.18
N SER A 61 14.50 -9.26 -2.82
CA SER A 61 14.28 -7.82 -3.02
C SER A 61 13.17 -7.32 -2.12
N GLY A 62 13.38 -6.18 -1.47
CA GLY A 62 12.30 -5.46 -0.82
C GLY A 62 11.30 -4.90 -1.83
N ALA A 63 10.15 -4.46 -1.35
CA ALA A 63 9.12 -3.86 -2.20
C ALA A 63 8.46 -2.67 -1.52
N VAL A 64 8.02 -1.71 -2.33
CA VAL A 64 7.12 -0.64 -1.93
C VAL A 64 5.70 -1.13 -2.09
N CYS A 65 4.88 -0.99 -1.04
CA CYS A 65 3.51 -1.47 -1.00
C CYS A 65 2.51 -0.31 -1.22
N PHE A 66 1.44 -0.60 -1.94
CA PHE A 66 0.34 0.32 -2.19
C PHE A 66 -0.98 -0.40 -1.93
N GLN A 67 -2.03 0.35 -1.61
CA GLN A 67 -3.39 -0.16 -1.47
C GLN A 67 -4.25 0.25 -2.68
N ASP A 68 -4.91 -0.73 -3.30
CA ASP A 68 -5.88 -0.54 -4.39
C ASP A 68 -7.29 -0.49 -3.81
N ALA A 69 -7.56 0.52 -3.02
CA ALA A 69 -8.85 0.68 -2.36
C ALA A 69 -9.35 2.13 -2.48
N PRO A 70 -10.68 2.35 -2.57
CA PRO A 70 -11.24 3.70 -2.48
C PRO A 70 -10.85 4.38 -1.17
N LEU A 71 -10.73 5.71 -1.17
CA LEU A 71 -10.36 6.48 0.03
C LEU A 71 -11.30 6.22 1.22
N SER A 72 -12.58 5.93 0.96
CA SER A 72 -13.55 5.52 1.98
C SER A 72 -13.16 4.22 2.68
N SER A 73 -12.70 3.22 1.92
CA SER A 73 -12.22 1.94 2.48
C SER A 73 -10.91 2.10 3.24
N ILE A 74 -9.99 2.92 2.71
CA ILE A 74 -8.74 3.27 3.41
C ILE A 74 -9.05 3.98 4.74
N SER A 75 -9.99 4.92 4.74
CA SER A 75 -10.46 5.59 5.96
C SER A 75 -11.01 4.61 6.99
N GLN A 76 -11.80 3.61 6.57
CA GLN A 76 -12.32 2.57 7.45
C GLN A 76 -11.20 1.70 8.04
N ASN A 77 -10.19 1.33 7.25
CA ASN A 77 -9.03 0.59 7.73
C ASN A 77 -8.24 1.39 8.78
N VAL A 78 -8.00 2.68 8.52
CA VAL A 78 -7.32 3.57 9.48
C VAL A 78 -8.12 3.69 10.78
N PHE A 79 -9.43 3.88 10.69
CA PHE A 79 -10.31 3.99 11.86
C PHE A 79 -10.35 2.69 12.68
N TYR A 80 -10.38 1.54 12.02
CA TYR A 80 -10.30 0.24 12.68
C TYR A 80 -8.99 0.09 13.48
N GLU A 81 -7.85 0.46 12.89
CA GLU A 81 -6.54 0.41 13.56
C GLU A 81 -6.47 1.40 14.73
N GLN A 82 -7.06 2.58 14.61
CA GLN A 82 -7.14 3.54 15.71
C GLN A 82 -7.88 2.96 16.91
N LYS A 83 -9.08 2.41 16.70
CA LYS A 83 -9.86 1.74 17.75
C LYS A 83 -9.11 0.59 18.41
N LYS A 84 -8.40 -0.21 17.61
CA LYS A 84 -7.63 -1.34 18.11
C LYS A 84 -6.49 -0.90 19.03
N ILE A 85 -5.83 0.22 18.72
CA ILE A 85 -4.76 0.80 19.54
C ILE A 85 -5.31 1.48 20.79
N GLU A 86 -6.47 2.16 20.72
CA GLU A 86 -7.14 2.71 21.89
C GLU A 86 -7.42 1.62 22.94
N ASN A 87 -7.85 0.43 22.49
CA ASN A 87 -8.10 -0.72 23.36
C ASN A 87 -6.81 -1.43 23.82
N ASN A 88 -5.70 -1.31 23.10
CA ASN A 88 -4.42 -1.88 23.44
C ASN A 88 -3.25 -1.00 22.93
N PRO A 89 -2.77 -0.04 23.73
CA PRO A 89 -1.73 0.92 23.32
C PRO A 89 -0.37 0.31 22.95
N ASN A 90 -0.12 -0.94 23.36
CA ASN A 90 1.15 -1.65 23.04
C ASN A 90 1.17 -2.23 21.62
N LEU A 91 0.05 -2.22 20.92
CA LEU A 91 0.00 -2.70 19.55
C LEU A 91 0.71 -1.72 18.60
N LYS A 92 1.46 -2.27 17.67
CA LYS A 92 2.10 -1.49 16.60
C LYS A 92 1.02 -0.94 15.66
N ARG A 93 0.98 0.38 15.52
CA ARG A 93 0.11 1.05 14.55
C ARG A 93 0.56 0.71 13.13
N ARG A 94 -0.37 0.21 12.32
CA ARG A 94 -0.09 -0.19 10.93
C ARG A 94 -0.37 0.92 9.94
N TYR A 95 -1.48 1.65 10.14
CA TYR A 95 -1.95 2.67 9.22
C TYR A 95 -2.04 4.03 9.91
N ARG A 96 -1.55 5.05 9.22
CA ARG A 96 -1.83 6.45 9.48
C ARG A 96 -2.62 6.99 8.30
N ALA A 97 -3.52 7.95 8.51
CA ALA A 97 -4.26 8.59 7.42
C ALA A 97 -3.44 9.71 6.76
N ILE A 98 -2.21 9.38 6.40
CA ILE A 98 -1.27 10.27 5.72
C ILE A 98 -0.43 9.45 4.74
N GLY A 99 -0.25 9.96 3.51
CA GLY A 99 0.50 9.25 2.49
C GLY A 99 0.40 9.89 1.12
N LEU A 100 0.69 9.10 0.11
CA LEU A 100 0.75 9.51 -1.29
C LEU A 100 -0.18 8.65 -2.14
N MET A 101 -0.90 9.28 -3.04
CA MET A 101 -1.80 8.65 -4.00
C MET A 101 -1.28 8.87 -5.42
N PHE A 102 -1.22 7.80 -6.20
CA PHE A 102 -0.73 7.78 -7.58
C PHE A 102 -1.80 7.20 -8.51
N ASP A 103 -1.84 7.65 -9.76
CA ASP A 103 -2.62 6.98 -10.80
C ASP A 103 -2.19 5.50 -10.94
N LYS A 104 -3.15 4.59 -10.99
CA LYS A 104 -2.89 3.15 -11.06
C LYS A 104 -2.10 2.76 -12.32
N GLN A 105 -2.39 3.39 -13.46
CA GLN A 105 -1.66 3.13 -14.69
C GLN A 105 -0.21 3.61 -14.61
N TYR A 106 0.03 4.74 -13.91
CA TYR A 106 1.37 5.25 -13.67
C TYR A 106 2.22 4.23 -12.90
N VAL A 107 1.71 3.73 -11.78
CA VAL A 107 2.41 2.70 -10.99
C VAL A 107 2.60 1.41 -11.80
N TYR A 108 1.58 1.00 -12.58
CA TYR A 108 1.67 -0.18 -13.45
C TYR A 108 2.79 -0.03 -14.51
N ARG A 109 2.87 1.12 -15.19
CA ARG A 109 3.92 1.41 -16.19
C ARG A 109 5.31 1.39 -15.57
N LYS A 110 5.45 1.78 -14.32
CA LYS A 110 6.72 1.73 -13.57
C LYS A 110 7.09 0.33 -13.04
N GLY A 111 6.27 -0.67 -13.26
CA GLY A 111 6.55 -2.05 -12.83
C GLY A 111 5.79 -2.51 -11.59
N GLY A 112 4.92 -1.67 -11.03
CA GLY A 112 4.02 -2.09 -9.95
C GLY A 112 3.03 -3.16 -10.41
N ARG A 113 2.73 -4.13 -9.54
CA ARG A 113 1.84 -5.26 -9.84
C ARG A 113 0.97 -5.60 -8.63
N PRO A 114 -0.26 -6.12 -8.85
CA PRO A 114 -1.04 -6.68 -7.76
C PRO A 114 -0.30 -7.87 -7.15
N VAL A 115 -0.47 -8.05 -5.86
CA VAL A 115 0.08 -9.20 -5.13
C VAL A 115 -0.68 -10.49 -5.45
N ILE A 116 -0.12 -11.60 -5.00
CA ILE A 116 -0.71 -12.93 -5.07
C ILE A 116 -0.98 -13.34 -3.62
N TYR A 117 -2.26 -13.46 -3.27
CA TYR A 117 -2.71 -13.93 -1.97
C TYR A 117 -2.80 -15.45 -2.00
N ASP A 118 -1.90 -16.12 -1.31
CA ASP A 118 -1.90 -17.59 -1.19
C ASP A 118 -1.04 -18.03 -0.01
N ASN A 119 -1.13 -19.32 0.35
CA ASN A 119 -0.14 -19.92 1.22
C ASN A 119 1.23 -19.86 0.53
N PRO A 120 2.24 -19.24 1.14
CA PRO A 120 3.51 -19.02 0.46
C PRO A 120 4.25 -20.29 0.06
N GLU A 121 4.09 -21.38 0.80
CA GLU A 121 4.79 -22.64 0.47
C GLU A 121 4.13 -23.32 -0.74
N ASP A 122 2.82 -23.18 -0.89
CA ASP A 122 2.10 -23.65 -2.07
C ASP A 122 2.37 -22.76 -3.28
N ALA A 123 2.33 -21.44 -3.08
CA ALA A 123 2.57 -20.47 -4.13
C ALA A 123 3.97 -20.57 -4.76
N LYS A 124 4.99 -20.92 -3.99
CA LYS A 124 6.36 -21.12 -4.49
C LYS A 124 6.48 -22.27 -5.49
N GLN A 125 5.52 -23.20 -5.53
CA GLN A 125 5.53 -24.31 -6.47
C GLN A 125 5.18 -23.86 -7.90
N TYR A 126 4.45 -22.76 -8.07
CA TYR A 126 3.97 -22.26 -9.36
C TYR A 126 4.37 -20.81 -9.68
N VAL A 127 4.82 -20.04 -8.69
CA VAL A 127 5.30 -18.67 -8.87
C VAL A 127 6.82 -18.69 -8.97
N ALA A 128 7.37 -18.13 -10.05
CA ALA A 128 8.83 -18.01 -10.23
C ALA A 128 9.46 -17.22 -9.07
N GLU A 129 10.67 -17.62 -8.63
CA GLU A 129 11.37 -16.99 -7.51
C GLU A 129 11.55 -15.47 -7.70
N SER A 130 11.77 -15.03 -8.93
CA SER A 130 11.88 -13.61 -9.29
C SER A 130 10.65 -12.78 -8.96
N GLU A 131 9.48 -13.43 -8.74
CA GLU A 131 8.18 -12.83 -8.45
C GLU A 131 7.72 -13.05 -6.99
N TRP A 132 8.50 -13.72 -6.14
CA TRP A 132 8.12 -13.97 -4.73
C TRP A 132 7.89 -12.70 -3.93
N TRP A 133 8.44 -11.58 -4.33
CA TRP A 133 8.16 -10.27 -3.74
C TRP A 133 6.68 -9.87 -3.80
N ARG A 134 5.88 -10.52 -4.65
CA ARG A 134 4.43 -10.33 -4.78
C ARG A 134 3.61 -11.27 -3.88
N LEU A 135 4.22 -12.29 -3.27
CA LEU A 135 3.48 -13.22 -2.44
C LEU A 135 3.08 -12.58 -1.10
N VAL A 136 1.80 -12.66 -0.78
CA VAL A 136 1.24 -12.27 0.51
C VAL A 136 0.61 -13.48 1.15
N ASN A 137 0.97 -13.76 2.40
CA ASN A 137 0.43 -14.91 3.11
C ASN A 137 -1.07 -14.78 3.27
N PHE A 138 -1.78 -15.82 2.83
CA PHE A 138 -3.21 -15.99 2.97
C PHE A 138 -3.47 -17.41 3.48
N ASN A 139 -4.13 -17.55 4.63
CA ASN A 139 -4.43 -18.84 5.24
C ASN A 139 -5.70 -18.73 6.08
N LEU A 140 -6.71 -19.52 5.74
CA LEU A 140 -8.00 -19.60 6.44
C LEU A 140 -8.21 -20.94 7.15
N ASP A 141 -7.23 -21.85 7.15
CA ASP A 141 -7.38 -23.21 7.68
C ASP A 141 -7.40 -23.26 9.20
N ASP A 142 -6.63 -22.40 9.86
CA ASP A 142 -6.58 -22.33 11.31
C ASP A 142 -7.53 -21.26 11.86
N SER A 143 -8.67 -21.68 12.42
CA SER A 143 -9.67 -20.78 12.99
C SER A 143 -9.14 -19.90 14.15
N ASN A 144 -8.04 -20.27 14.78
CA ASN A 144 -7.40 -19.49 15.85
C ASN A 144 -6.32 -18.54 15.31
N ASN A 145 -5.93 -18.69 14.03
CA ASN A 145 -4.88 -17.88 13.41
C ASN A 145 -5.19 -17.61 11.94
N ILE A 146 -6.31 -16.97 11.66
CA ILE A 146 -6.69 -16.54 10.32
C ILE A 146 -5.73 -15.46 9.83
N VAL A 147 -5.20 -15.65 8.64
CA VAL A 147 -4.34 -14.67 7.95
C VAL A 147 -5.02 -14.24 6.66
N ASP A 148 -5.66 -13.08 6.69
CA ASP A 148 -6.35 -12.48 5.54
C ASP A 148 -6.04 -10.98 5.44
N TRP A 149 -5.29 -10.61 4.41
CA TRP A 149 -4.93 -9.23 4.06
C TRP A 149 -5.60 -8.74 2.79
N THR A 150 -6.57 -9.48 2.26
CA THR A 150 -7.23 -9.16 0.99
C THR A 150 -7.97 -7.82 0.99
N HIS A 151 -8.35 -7.32 2.18
CA HIS A 151 -8.96 -5.99 2.34
C HIS A 151 -8.05 -4.83 1.93
N GLU A 152 -6.72 -5.05 1.91
CA GLU A 152 -5.75 -4.06 1.43
C GLU A 152 -5.71 -3.98 -0.09
N ARG A 153 -6.10 -5.03 -0.82
CA ARG A 153 -5.96 -5.16 -2.28
C ARG A 153 -4.56 -4.72 -2.71
N GLU A 154 -3.55 -5.29 -2.06
CA GLU A 154 -2.18 -4.79 -2.11
C GLU A 154 -1.60 -4.86 -3.51
N TRP A 155 -0.87 -3.82 -3.88
CA TRP A 155 0.05 -3.77 -5.01
C TRP A 155 1.46 -3.56 -4.49
N ARG A 156 2.44 -4.09 -5.20
CA ARG A 156 3.85 -3.92 -4.88
C ARG A 156 4.66 -3.45 -6.07
N HIS A 157 5.70 -2.68 -5.78
CA HIS A 157 6.78 -2.35 -6.73
C HIS A 157 8.09 -2.91 -6.17
N LYS A 158 8.82 -3.67 -6.98
CA LYS A 158 10.10 -4.29 -6.60
C LYS A 158 11.18 -3.23 -6.43
N GLY A 159 11.86 -3.23 -5.28
CA GLY A 159 12.86 -2.23 -4.96
C GLY A 159 12.26 -0.85 -4.66
N GLN A 160 13.07 0.19 -4.77
CA GLN A 160 12.63 1.58 -4.56
C GLN A 160 11.70 2.06 -5.68
N PHE A 161 10.78 2.96 -5.35
CA PHE A 161 9.87 3.57 -6.31
C PHE A 161 10.16 5.07 -6.39
N THR A 162 10.68 5.52 -7.54
CA THR A 162 10.91 6.94 -7.82
C THR A 162 9.72 7.55 -8.52
N PHE A 163 9.42 8.83 -8.28
CA PHE A 163 8.27 9.50 -8.88
C PHE A 163 8.55 10.99 -9.11
N GLU A 164 7.72 11.65 -9.92
CA GLU A 164 7.70 13.11 -10.07
C GLU A 164 6.57 13.70 -9.23
N LEU A 165 6.76 14.93 -8.70
CA LEU A 165 5.75 15.60 -7.88
C LEU A 165 4.45 15.88 -8.64
N SER A 166 4.51 16.01 -9.96
CA SER A 166 3.33 16.15 -10.83
C SER A 166 2.44 14.91 -10.89
N GLU A 167 2.96 13.74 -10.51
CA GLU A 167 2.29 12.43 -10.60
C GLU A 167 1.70 11.98 -9.24
N VAL A 168 1.82 12.82 -8.21
CA VAL A 168 1.43 12.45 -6.85
C VAL A 168 0.39 13.40 -6.27
N THR A 169 -0.56 12.83 -5.53
CA THR A 169 -1.49 13.58 -4.68
C THR A 169 -1.25 13.22 -3.23
N ILE A 170 -1.13 14.22 -2.35
CA ILE A 170 -0.98 14.01 -0.91
C ILE A 170 -2.34 13.62 -0.32
N VAL A 171 -2.35 12.56 0.47
CA VAL A 171 -3.50 12.13 1.28
C VAL A 171 -3.21 12.45 2.73
N CYS A 172 -4.08 13.24 3.38
CA CYS A 172 -3.93 13.62 4.79
C CYS A 172 -5.30 13.78 5.48
N ILE A 173 -5.30 13.76 6.82
CA ILE A 173 -6.54 13.83 7.64
C ILE A 173 -7.12 15.24 7.65
N ASN A 174 -6.26 16.26 7.67
CA ASN A 174 -6.67 17.65 7.84
C ASN A 174 -5.72 18.63 7.13
N ILE A 175 -6.19 19.86 6.99
CA ILE A 175 -5.46 20.94 6.33
C ILE A 175 -4.21 21.38 7.09
N GLY A 176 -4.12 21.14 8.41
CA GLY A 176 -2.94 21.48 9.21
C GLY A 176 -1.69 20.72 8.75
N THR A 177 -1.82 19.46 8.35
CA THR A 177 -0.72 18.69 7.74
C THR A 177 -0.24 19.32 6.43
N VAL A 178 -1.14 19.87 5.62
CA VAL A 178 -0.78 20.55 4.35
C VAL A 178 -0.03 21.84 4.62
N GLN A 179 -0.37 22.58 5.67
CA GLN A 179 0.29 23.84 6.04
C GLN A 179 1.74 23.62 6.50
N LEU A 180 2.08 22.44 7.03
CA LEU A 180 3.45 22.10 7.41
C LEU A 180 4.34 21.74 6.19
N LEU A 181 3.74 21.52 5.03
CA LEU A 181 4.44 21.15 3.80
C LEU A 181 4.66 22.35 2.84
N ASN A 182 4.16 23.54 3.20
CA ASN A 182 4.38 24.80 2.49
C ASN A 182 5.46 25.64 3.19
#